data_426dfb54cc61643179f5938f58a3dd13
#
_entry.id   426dfb54cc61643179f5938f58a3dd13
#
_cell.length_a   1.000
_cell.length_b   1.000
_cell.length_c   1.000
_cell.angle_alpha   90.00
_cell.angle_beta   90.00
_cell.angle_gamma   90.00
#
_symmetry.space_group_name_H-M   'P 1'
#
loop_
_entity.id
_entity.type
_entity.pdbx_description
1 polymer ?
#
loop_
_entity_poly.entity_id
_entity_poly.type
_entity_poly.pdbx_seq_one_letter_code
_entity_poly.pdbx_strand_id
1 'polypeptide(L)'
;MPQNYNDTIHKMATPFEMRAGLPKKEPKMLEDWEKNHVYEKMIEHNADLPHFVLHDGPPYANGNIHMGTALNKIIKDIIIRDKNMEGFQAPYVPGFDTHGLPIELKALSSVGDKK
;
A
#
# COMPACT_ATOMS: atom_id res chain seq x y z
N MET A 1 16.07 -55.96 -4.24
CA MET A 1 16.60 -54.59 -4.12
C MET A 1 15.39 -53.69 -3.86
N PRO A 2 15.43 -52.77 -2.89
CA PRO A 2 14.32 -51.86 -2.70
C PRO A 2 14.20 -50.96 -3.93
N GLN A 3 13.00 -50.88 -4.50
CA GLN A 3 12.71 -50.09 -5.67
C GLN A 3 12.75 -48.60 -5.29
N ASN A 4 13.56 -47.82 -6.01
CA ASN A 4 13.66 -46.39 -5.76
C ASN A 4 12.56 -45.64 -6.54
N TYR A 5 11.64 -45.02 -5.84
CA TYR A 5 10.51 -44.26 -6.43
C TYR A 5 10.76 -42.74 -6.49
N ASN A 6 11.98 -42.29 -6.22
CA ASN A 6 12.28 -40.83 -6.19
C ASN A 6 11.99 -40.13 -7.52
N ASP A 7 12.13 -40.85 -8.63
CA ASP A 7 11.88 -40.29 -9.97
C ASP A 7 10.39 -40.18 -10.32
N THR A 8 9.52 -40.85 -9.55
CA THR A 8 8.06 -40.78 -9.74
C THR A 8 7.40 -39.73 -8.85
N ILE A 9 8.15 -39.09 -7.97
CA ILE A 9 7.64 -38.05 -7.07
C ILE A 9 7.59 -36.74 -7.83
N HIS A 10 6.38 -36.21 -8.05
CA HIS A 10 6.18 -34.87 -8.58
C HIS A 10 6.53 -33.85 -7.50
N LYS A 11 7.76 -33.35 -7.54
CA LYS A 11 8.18 -32.24 -6.66
C LYS A 11 7.67 -30.93 -7.24
N MET A 12 7.07 -30.11 -6.39
CA MET A 12 6.67 -28.78 -6.79
C MET A 12 7.92 -27.96 -7.13
N ALA A 13 8.06 -27.57 -8.38
CA ALA A 13 9.07 -26.62 -8.83
C ALA A 13 8.41 -25.25 -9.04
N THR A 14 8.85 -24.26 -8.28
CA THR A 14 8.33 -22.90 -8.37
C THR A 14 9.47 -21.90 -8.28
N PRO A 15 9.41 -20.78 -9.05
CA PRO A 15 10.37 -19.67 -8.91
C PRO A 15 10.14 -18.85 -7.63
N PHE A 16 9.02 -19.07 -6.92
CA PHE A 16 8.75 -18.38 -5.66
C PHE A 16 9.65 -18.90 -4.55
N GLU A 17 10.23 -17.97 -3.80
CA GLU A 17 11.04 -18.30 -2.64
C GLU A 17 10.18 -18.88 -1.51
N MET A 18 10.72 -19.87 -0.82
CA MET A 18 10.05 -20.50 0.35
C MET A 18 9.78 -19.51 1.49
N ARG A 19 10.56 -18.44 1.59
CA ARG A 19 10.38 -17.37 2.56
C ARG A 19 9.96 -16.10 1.84
N ALA A 20 8.89 -15.49 2.31
CA ALA A 20 8.38 -14.23 1.72
C ALA A 20 9.44 -13.10 1.74
N GLY A 21 10.16 -12.93 2.85
CA GLY A 21 11.23 -11.94 2.98
C GLY A 21 10.77 -10.51 2.72
N LEU A 22 9.50 -10.19 3.01
CA LEU A 22 8.84 -8.92 2.68
C LEU A 22 9.62 -7.67 3.06
N PRO A 23 10.23 -7.55 4.25
CA PRO A 23 10.98 -6.34 4.62
C PRO A 23 12.13 -5.99 3.67
N LYS A 24 12.65 -7.00 2.93
CA LYS A 24 13.71 -6.78 1.93
C LYS A 24 13.16 -6.58 0.52
N LYS A 25 12.01 -7.20 0.21
CA LYS A 25 11.41 -7.16 -1.12
C LYS A 25 10.55 -5.92 -1.35
N GLU A 26 9.76 -5.53 -0.36
CA GLU A 26 8.82 -4.41 -0.50
C GLU A 26 9.48 -3.10 -0.92
N PRO A 27 10.61 -2.67 -0.33
CA PRO A 27 11.27 -1.45 -0.79
C PRO A 27 11.63 -1.47 -2.28
N LYS A 28 12.13 -2.62 -2.76
CA LYS A 28 12.46 -2.79 -4.17
C LYS A 28 11.23 -2.81 -5.07
N MET A 29 10.14 -3.43 -4.60
CA MET A 29 8.86 -3.43 -5.34
C MET A 29 8.31 -2.00 -5.48
N LEU A 30 8.38 -1.19 -4.41
CA LEU A 30 7.95 0.21 -4.45
C LEU A 30 8.79 1.03 -5.44
N GLU A 31 10.11 0.88 -5.42
CA GLU A 31 11.02 1.51 -6.37
C GLU A 31 10.70 1.13 -7.82
N ASP A 32 10.45 -0.16 -8.06
CA ASP A 32 10.08 -0.65 -9.39
C ASP A 32 8.71 -0.11 -9.85
N TRP A 33 7.73 0.00 -8.95
CA TRP A 33 6.41 0.57 -9.26
C TRP A 33 6.48 2.06 -9.58
N GLU A 34 7.26 2.83 -8.81
CA GLU A 34 7.48 4.25 -9.05
C GLU A 34 8.20 4.47 -10.40
N LYS A 35 9.30 3.76 -10.63
CA LYS A 35 10.07 3.84 -11.88
C LYS A 35 9.25 3.51 -13.12
N ASN A 36 8.33 2.56 -13.01
CA ASN A 36 7.49 2.12 -14.11
C ASN A 36 6.15 2.86 -14.20
N HIS A 37 5.89 3.83 -13.33
CA HIS A 37 4.63 4.60 -13.28
C HIS A 37 3.40 3.68 -13.25
N VAL A 38 3.42 2.65 -12.38
CA VAL A 38 2.38 1.60 -12.38
C VAL A 38 1.01 2.17 -12.02
N TYR A 39 0.95 3.10 -11.05
CA TYR A 39 -0.30 3.73 -10.64
C TYR A 39 -0.90 4.59 -11.75
N GLU A 40 -0.10 5.44 -12.36
CA GLU A 40 -0.53 6.33 -13.45
C GLU A 40 -1.06 5.52 -14.64
N LYS A 41 -0.33 4.47 -15.04
CA LYS A 41 -0.75 3.57 -16.12
C LYS A 41 -2.06 2.83 -15.80
N MET A 42 -2.28 2.45 -14.55
CA MET A 42 -3.53 1.83 -14.12
C MET A 42 -4.70 2.82 -14.25
N ILE A 43 -4.53 4.06 -13.81
CA ILE A 43 -5.57 5.10 -13.91
C ILE A 43 -5.84 5.47 -15.37
N GLU A 44 -4.81 5.59 -16.20
CA GLU A 44 -4.96 5.83 -17.66
C GLU A 44 -5.69 4.68 -18.35
N HIS A 45 -5.32 3.43 -18.03
CA HIS A 45 -5.97 2.25 -18.60
C HIS A 45 -7.48 2.20 -18.29
N ASN A 46 -7.87 2.70 -17.14
CA ASN A 46 -9.25 2.71 -16.67
C ASN A 46 -9.98 4.05 -16.94
N ALA A 47 -9.41 4.95 -17.76
CA ALA A 47 -9.92 6.32 -17.94
C ALA A 47 -11.37 6.40 -18.45
N ASP A 48 -11.77 5.47 -19.30
CA ASP A 48 -13.11 5.43 -19.89
C ASP A 48 -14.11 4.56 -19.10
N LEU A 49 -13.69 4.02 -17.96
CA LEU A 49 -14.53 3.15 -17.12
C LEU A 49 -15.34 3.97 -16.11
N PRO A 50 -16.42 3.39 -15.55
CA PRO A 50 -17.22 4.06 -14.53
C PRO A 50 -16.35 4.47 -13.32
N HIS A 51 -16.58 5.67 -12.81
CA HIS A 51 -15.84 6.17 -11.64
C HIS A 51 -16.29 5.52 -10.35
N PHE A 52 -15.34 5.15 -9.51
CA PHE A 52 -15.56 4.78 -8.11
C PHE A 52 -14.75 5.71 -7.21
N VAL A 53 -15.43 6.47 -6.37
CA VAL A 53 -14.79 7.43 -5.46
C VAL A 53 -14.90 6.92 -4.03
N LEU A 54 -13.75 6.64 -3.43
CA LEU A 54 -13.65 6.32 -2.00
C LEU A 54 -13.23 7.56 -1.23
N HIS A 55 -14.10 8.03 -0.34
CA HIS A 55 -13.78 9.15 0.53
C HIS A 55 -12.76 8.75 1.59
N ASP A 56 -11.67 9.48 1.69
CA ASP A 56 -10.63 9.25 2.69
C ASP A 56 -10.65 10.35 3.76
N GLY A 57 -10.82 9.97 5.03
CA GLY A 57 -10.58 10.86 6.16
C GLY A 57 -9.07 11.00 6.40
N PRO A 58 -8.50 12.20 6.25
CA PRO A 58 -7.08 12.40 6.44
C PRO A 58 -6.70 12.25 7.92
N PRO A 59 -5.59 11.57 8.25
CA PRO A 59 -5.07 11.54 9.61
C PRO A 59 -4.44 12.88 9.98
N TYR A 60 -4.42 13.20 11.29
CA TYR A 60 -3.70 14.36 11.79
C TYR A 60 -2.18 14.22 11.58
N ALA A 61 -1.56 15.31 11.11
CA ALA A 61 -0.11 15.41 10.90
C ALA A 61 0.64 15.75 12.22
N ASN A 62 0.31 15.10 13.33
CA ASN A 62 0.82 15.44 14.67
C ASN A 62 1.68 14.36 15.31
N GLY A 63 2.01 13.29 14.61
CA GLY A 63 2.84 12.21 15.15
C GLY A 63 2.90 10.99 14.24
N ASN A 64 3.40 9.90 14.81
CA ASN A 64 3.51 8.64 14.11
C ASN A 64 2.14 7.98 13.86
N ILE A 65 2.04 7.23 12.78
CA ILE A 65 0.87 6.43 12.44
C ILE A 65 0.68 5.34 13.51
N HIS A 66 -0.54 5.23 14.05
CA HIS A 66 -0.92 4.15 14.97
C HIS A 66 -1.62 3.00 14.21
N MET A 67 -1.76 1.85 14.89
CA MET A 67 -2.35 0.65 14.28
C MET A 67 -3.76 0.86 13.71
N GLY A 68 -4.58 1.71 14.32
CA GLY A 68 -5.91 2.05 13.79
C GLY A 68 -5.83 2.77 12.44
N THR A 69 -4.89 3.70 12.28
CA THR A 69 -4.63 4.36 11.00
C THR A 69 -4.13 3.37 9.96
N ALA A 70 -3.19 2.50 10.33
CA ALA A 70 -2.66 1.47 9.45
C ALA A 70 -3.78 0.55 8.94
N LEU A 71 -4.63 0.02 9.83
CA LEU A 71 -5.76 -0.81 9.48
C LEU A 71 -6.73 -0.09 8.52
N ASN A 72 -7.07 1.16 8.80
CA ASN A 72 -7.96 1.95 7.97
C ASN A 72 -7.40 2.12 6.55
N LYS A 73 -6.12 2.50 6.43
CA LYS A 73 -5.47 2.71 5.13
C LYS A 73 -5.29 1.42 4.33
N ILE A 74 -4.94 0.32 4.98
CA ILE A 74 -4.82 -0.99 4.33
C ILE A 74 -6.16 -1.46 3.77
N ILE A 75 -7.24 -1.34 4.52
CA ILE A 75 -8.58 -1.73 4.03
C ILE A 75 -8.99 -0.87 2.83
N LYS A 76 -8.75 0.44 2.88
CA LYS A 76 -9.04 1.34 1.75
C LYS A 76 -8.20 1.01 0.52
N ASP A 77 -6.93 0.71 0.68
CA ASP A 77 -6.05 0.30 -0.43
C ASP A 77 -6.55 -1.00 -1.08
N ILE A 78 -6.98 -1.98 -0.28
CA ILE A 78 -7.58 -3.22 -0.79
C ILE A 78 -8.84 -2.92 -1.62
N ILE A 79 -9.76 -2.11 -1.11
CA ILE A 79 -11.00 -1.73 -1.82
C ILE A 79 -10.68 -1.03 -3.14
N ILE A 80 -9.76 -0.08 -3.15
CA ILE A 80 -9.38 0.66 -4.36
C ILE A 80 -8.75 -0.26 -5.40
N ARG A 81 -7.88 -1.17 -4.99
CA ARG A 81 -7.27 -2.15 -5.91
C ARG A 81 -8.31 -3.10 -6.49
N ASP A 82 -9.21 -3.60 -5.65
CA ASP A 82 -10.32 -4.46 -6.07
C ASP A 82 -11.20 -3.76 -7.10
N LYS A 83 -11.62 -2.52 -6.85
CA LYS A 83 -12.43 -1.74 -7.78
C LYS A 83 -11.73 -1.47 -9.12
N ASN A 84 -10.45 -1.17 -9.12
CA ASN A 84 -9.68 -1.03 -10.36
C ASN A 84 -9.61 -2.35 -11.15
N MET A 85 -9.50 -3.50 -10.46
CA MET A 85 -9.53 -4.82 -11.12
C MET A 85 -10.92 -5.23 -11.60
N GLU A 86 -11.98 -4.77 -10.94
CA GLU A 86 -13.38 -5.01 -11.35
C GLU A 86 -13.82 -4.17 -12.57
N GLY A 87 -12.99 -3.26 -13.05
CA GLY A 87 -13.31 -2.43 -14.21
C GLY A 87 -13.93 -1.08 -13.87
N PHE A 88 -13.48 -0.47 -12.76
CA PHE A 88 -13.77 0.91 -12.42
C PHE A 88 -12.50 1.76 -12.55
N GLN A 89 -12.67 3.05 -12.80
CA GLN A 89 -11.62 4.02 -12.54
C GLN A 89 -11.74 4.46 -11.08
N ALA A 90 -10.86 3.92 -10.23
CA ALA A 90 -10.87 4.16 -8.79
C ALA A 90 -9.55 4.82 -8.34
N PRO A 91 -9.40 6.15 -8.48
CA PRO A 91 -8.23 6.85 -7.98
C PRO A 91 -8.26 6.91 -6.44
N TYR A 92 -7.08 6.84 -5.84
CA TYR A 92 -6.90 7.05 -4.41
C TYR A 92 -6.02 8.27 -4.16
N VAL A 93 -6.58 9.30 -3.56
CA VAL A 93 -5.91 10.56 -3.25
C VAL A 93 -5.81 10.71 -1.73
N PRO A 94 -4.76 10.16 -1.10
CA PRO A 94 -4.55 10.32 0.34
C PRO A 94 -4.10 11.74 0.69
N GLY A 95 -4.38 12.16 1.93
CA GLY A 95 -3.95 13.46 2.44
C GLY A 95 -3.69 13.42 3.94
N PHE A 96 -3.29 14.56 4.50
CA PHE A 96 -3.15 14.78 5.93
C PHE A 96 -4.02 15.96 6.37
N ASP A 97 -4.60 15.86 7.55
CA ASP A 97 -5.18 17.00 8.25
C ASP A 97 -4.04 17.78 8.92
N THR A 98 -3.81 18.99 8.40
CA THR A 98 -2.69 19.84 8.81
C THR A 98 -3.15 21.05 9.65
N HIS A 99 -4.42 21.12 10.01
CA HIS A 99 -4.99 22.26 10.72
C HIS A 99 -5.66 21.84 12.03
N GLY A 100 -5.83 22.81 12.93
CA GLY A 100 -6.53 22.65 14.19
C GLY A 100 -5.61 22.50 15.42
N LEU A 101 -6.23 22.62 16.58
CA LEU A 101 -5.55 22.69 17.88
C LEU A 101 -4.51 21.57 18.13
N PRO A 102 -4.76 20.30 17.80
CA PRO A 102 -3.77 19.25 18.04
C PRO A 102 -2.48 19.44 17.23
N ILE A 103 -2.58 19.98 16.01
CA ILE A 103 -1.43 20.25 15.14
C ILE A 103 -0.68 21.48 15.64
N GLU A 104 -1.41 22.54 15.95
CA GLU A 104 -0.85 23.80 16.47
C GLU A 104 -0.09 23.61 17.78
N LEU A 105 -0.66 22.87 18.73
CA LEU A 105 0.01 22.55 19.99
C LEU A 105 1.29 21.75 19.76
N LYS A 106 1.28 20.81 18.82
CA LYS A 106 2.48 20.04 18.48
C LYS A 106 3.54 20.92 17.84
N ALA A 107 3.14 21.79 16.91
CA ALA A 107 4.06 22.75 16.27
C ALA A 107 4.67 23.71 17.30
N LEU A 108 3.85 24.28 18.18
CA LEU A 108 4.31 25.19 19.25
C LEU A 108 5.30 24.50 20.19
N SER A 109 5.04 23.25 20.59
CA SER A 109 5.97 22.51 21.45
C SER A 109 7.33 22.30 20.77
N SER A 110 7.36 22.05 19.48
CA SER A 110 8.61 21.85 18.73
C SER A 110 9.41 23.14 18.50
N VAL A 111 8.74 24.30 18.52
CA VAL A 111 9.39 25.63 18.39
C VAL A 111 9.82 26.17 19.75
N GLY A 112 9.06 25.85 20.81
CA GLY A 112 9.36 26.31 22.17
C GLY A 112 10.67 25.74 22.79
N ASP A 113 11.10 24.60 22.34
CA ASP A 113 12.35 23.93 22.77
C ASP A 113 13.65 24.57 22.18
N LYS A 114 13.50 25.64 21.39
CA LYS A 114 14.64 26.39 20.81
C LYS A 114 14.95 27.71 21.49
N LYS A 115 14.63 27.84 22.79
CA LYS A 115 15.10 28.97 23.61
C LYS A 115 16.23 28.55 24.49
#